data_1fcbc11bd8695aa2bcaa18f803ac2de2
#
_entry.id   1fcbc11bd8695aa2bcaa18f803ac2de2
#
_cell.length_a   1.000
_cell.length_b   1.000
_cell.length_c   1.000
_cell.angle_alpha   90.00
_cell.angle_beta   90.00
_cell.angle_gamma   90.00
#
_symmetry.space_group_name_H-M   'P 1'
#
loop_
_entity.id
_entity.type
_entity.pdbx_description
1 polymer ?
#
loop_
_entity_poly.entity_id
_entity_poly.type
_entity_poly.pdbx_seq_one_letter_code
_entity_poly.pdbx_strand_id
1 'polypeptide(L)'
;MESGSYLAVIKVVGVGGGGTNAVNRMVDAGLRGVEFIAANTDAQALAMADADIKLQIGSQLTRGLGAGANPDMGMAAANESRDEVKEALKGADMVFVTAGEGGGTGTGAAPVIADIAKSEIGALTVGVVTRPFAFEGTQRARQAQAGIQELREHVDTLIVIPNEKLLAIVERRTTILDAFREADNVLRQGVQGITDLITIPGLINLDFADVRTIMRDAGTALMGIGTAGGENRAAEAAKIAISSPLLEESVEGAMGILLNITGGHELGLFEVNEAAEIVQSAADANSNIIFGAVIDDSLGDEVRVTVIATGFEHDRVRPSATRPQARTERRDREVAMDDRQRSTLEIGDDEIDIPSFLKD
;
A
#
# COMPACT_ATOMS: atom_id res chain seq x y z
N MET A 1 10.71 17.01 35.75
CA MET A 1 10.34 17.05 34.34
C MET A 1 9.74 15.69 34.06
N GLU A 2 8.41 15.63 34.01
CA GLU A 2 7.72 14.41 33.59
C GLU A 2 8.06 14.22 32.11
N SER A 3 8.76 13.14 31.80
CA SER A 3 8.92 12.66 30.44
C SER A 3 7.54 12.12 30.04
N GLY A 4 6.65 12.98 29.54
CA GLY A 4 5.45 12.53 28.87
C GLY A 4 5.91 11.63 27.71
N SER A 5 5.53 10.35 27.73
CA SER A 5 5.74 9.49 26.61
C SER A 5 5.01 10.11 25.43
N TYR A 6 5.77 10.53 24.41
CA TYR A 6 5.18 11.02 23.16
C TYR A 6 4.51 9.86 22.47
N LEU A 7 3.20 9.87 22.39
CA LEU A 7 2.44 8.89 21.62
C LEU A 7 2.39 9.36 20.17
N ALA A 8 2.82 8.51 19.25
CA ALA A 8 2.76 8.81 17.82
C ALA A 8 1.30 9.09 17.39
N VAL A 9 1.11 10.17 16.66
CA VAL A 9 -0.19 10.53 16.09
C VAL A 9 -0.37 9.78 14.77
N ILE A 10 -1.28 8.81 14.77
CA ILE A 10 -1.57 7.96 13.62
C ILE A 10 -2.93 8.34 13.04
N LYS A 11 -2.98 8.57 11.73
CA LYS A 11 -4.23 8.85 11.01
C LYS A 11 -4.47 7.80 9.94
N VAL A 12 -5.72 7.40 9.78
CA VAL A 12 -6.16 6.45 8.75
C VAL A 12 -7.14 7.15 7.82
N VAL A 13 -6.75 7.28 6.56
CA VAL A 13 -7.56 7.93 5.53
C VAL A 13 -8.18 6.89 4.62
N GLY A 14 -9.49 6.72 4.70
CA GLY A 14 -10.26 5.90 3.77
C GLY A 14 -10.66 6.71 2.55
N VAL A 15 -10.15 6.35 1.37
CA VAL A 15 -10.33 7.10 0.12
C VAL A 15 -11.33 6.40 -0.80
N GLY A 16 -12.38 7.13 -1.19
CA GLY A 16 -13.46 6.61 -2.02
C GLY A 16 -14.33 5.57 -1.31
N GLY A 17 -15.21 4.89 -2.05
CA GLY A 17 -16.17 3.96 -1.45
C GLY A 17 -15.53 2.78 -0.73
N GLY A 18 -14.54 2.11 -1.35
CA GLY A 18 -13.84 0.99 -0.72
C GLY A 18 -13.08 1.41 0.53
N GLY A 19 -12.32 2.52 0.47
CA GLY A 19 -11.60 3.03 1.63
C GLY A 19 -12.53 3.48 2.77
N THR A 20 -13.64 4.13 2.46
CA THR A 20 -14.67 4.51 3.44
C THR A 20 -15.27 3.27 4.14
N ASN A 21 -15.57 2.21 3.38
CA ASN A 21 -16.07 0.97 3.95
C ASN A 21 -15.03 0.30 4.86
N ALA A 22 -13.76 0.28 4.46
CA ALA A 22 -12.68 -0.24 5.29
C ALA A 22 -12.56 0.53 6.62
N VAL A 23 -12.64 1.87 6.58
CA VAL A 23 -12.64 2.71 7.79
C VAL A 23 -13.84 2.37 8.70
N ASN A 24 -15.04 2.26 8.15
CA ASN A 24 -16.22 1.86 8.95
C ASN A 24 -15.98 0.51 9.65
N ARG A 25 -15.37 -0.48 8.96
CA ARG A 25 -15.00 -1.77 9.58
C ARG A 25 -13.97 -1.63 10.69
N MET A 26 -13.02 -0.70 10.55
CA MET A 26 -12.02 -0.44 11.59
C MET A 26 -12.65 0.16 12.83
N VAL A 27 -13.59 1.10 12.64
CA VAL A 27 -14.37 1.72 13.72
C VAL A 27 -15.27 0.68 14.40
N ASP A 28 -16.03 -0.11 13.62
CA ASP A 28 -16.89 -1.19 14.13
C ASP A 28 -16.11 -2.23 14.95
N ALA A 29 -14.89 -2.54 14.53
CA ALA A 29 -14.00 -3.47 15.23
C ALA A 29 -13.32 -2.86 16.46
N GLY A 30 -13.54 -1.58 16.73
CA GLY A 30 -13.00 -0.90 17.90
C GLY A 30 -11.50 -0.64 17.86
N LEU A 31 -10.91 -0.50 16.66
CA LEU A 31 -9.49 -0.13 16.51
C LEU A 31 -9.23 1.21 17.19
N ARG A 32 -8.26 1.26 18.10
CA ARG A 32 -7.95 2.41 18.96
C ARG A 32 -6.59 3.00 18.65
N GLY A 33 -6.37 4.22 19.15
CA GLY A 33 -5.07 4.91 19.04
C GLY A 33 -4.84 5.54 17.67
N VAL A 34 -5.86 5.62 16.82
CA VAL A 34 -5.82 6.24 15.49
C VAL A 34 -6.98 7.22 15.33
N GLU A 35 -6.80 8.24 14.50
CA GLU A 35 -7.86 9.14 14.05
C GLU A 35 -8.32 8.73 12.65
N PHE A 36 -9.61 8.54 12.46
CA PHE A 36 -10.17 8.09 11.20
C PHE A 36 -10.66 9.26 10.34
N ILE A 37 -10.26 9.27 9.08
CA ILE A 37 -10.65 10.25 8.07
C ILE A 37 -11.28 9.52 6.90
N ALA A 38 -12.50 9.89 6.50
CA ALA A 38 -13.11 9.43 5.27
C ALA A 38 -13.07 10.55 4.22
N ALA A 39 -12.43 10.28 3.07
CA ALA A 39 -12.35 11.20 1.94
C ALA A 39 -13.08 10.62 0.74
N ASN A 40 -14.14 11.29 0.27
CA ASN A 40 -14.93 10.80 -0.85
C ASN A 40 -15.48 11.94 -1.72
N THR A 41 -15.67 11.68 -3.00
CA THR A 41 -16.39 12.53 -3.95
C THR A 41 -17.90 12.31 -3.91
N ASP A 42 -18.36 11.19 -3.34
CA ASP A 42 -19.77 10.87 -3.15
C ASP A 42 -20.23 11.32 -1.76
N ALA A 43 -21.08 12.36 -1.75
CA ALA A 43 -21.60 12.94 -0.51
C ALA A 43 -22.54 11.99 0.25
N GLN A 44 -23.26 11.11 -0.45
CA GLN A 44 -24.18 10.16 0.18
C GLN A 44 -23.39 9.06 0.91
N ALA A 45 -22.39 8.48 0.23
CA ALA A 45 -21.50 7.50 0.85
C ALA A 45 -20.74 8.11 2.04
N LEU A 46 -20.27 9.36 1.92
CA LEU A 46 -19.57 10.06 2.97
C LEU A 46 -20.47 10.34 4.20
N ALA A 47 -21.75 10.64 3.99
CA ALA A 47 -22.68 10.87 5.09
C ALA A 47 -22.86 9.63 5.97
N MET A 48 -22.72 8.42 5.39
CA MET A 48 -22.84 7.14 6.07
C MET A 48 -21.50 6.63 6.67
N ALA A 49 -20.42 7.38 6.53
CA ALA A 49 -19.15 7.02 7.14
C ALA A 49 -19.17 7.24 8.66
N ASP A 50 -18.48 6.37 9.41
CA ASP A 50 -18.33 6.46 10.86
C ASP A 50 -16.97 7.07 11.29
N ALA A 51 -16.27 7.71 10.33
CA ALA A 51 -14.99 8.36 10.58
C ALA A 51 -15.13 9.63 11.43
N ASP A 52 -14.09 9.94 12.21
CA ASP A 52 -14.00 11.16 13.03
C ASP A 52 -14.05 12.43 12.17
N ILE A 53 -13.38 12.39 11.02
CA ILE A 53 -13.36 13.48 10.04
C ILE A 53 -13.92 12.99 8.71
N LYS A 54 -14.83 13.76 8.13
CA LYS A 54 -15.44 13.48 6.82
C LYS A 54 -15.07 14.59 5.86
N LEU A 55 -14.31 14.26 4.82
CA LEU A 55 -13.85 15.19 3.79
C LEU A 55 -14.57 14.92 2.46
N GLN A 56 -15.43 15.82 2.05
CA GLN A 56 -15.98 15.79 0.71
C GLN A 56 -14.98 16.43 -0.26
N ILE A 57 -14.23 15.61 -0.99
CA ILE A 57 -13.26 16.10 -1.95
C ILE A 57 -13.91 16.41 -3.31
N GLY A 58 -13.45 17.48 -3.99
CA GLY A 58 -13.91 17.85 -5.32
C GLY A 58 -15.38 18.25 -5.36
N SER A 59 -15.86 19.00 -4.40
CA SER A 59 -17.27 19.41 -4.27
C SER A 59 -17.76 20.22 -5.47
N GLN A 60 -16.91 21.05 -6.07
CA GLN A 60 -17.22 21.85 -7.26
C GLN A 60 -17.25 20.99 -8.52
N LEU A 61 -16.26 20.08 -8.67
CA LEU A 61 -16.10 19.22 -9.83
C LEU A 61 -17.18 18.15 -9.91
N THR A 62 -17.45 17.45 -8.79
CA THR A 62 -18.34 16.28 -8.77
C THR A 62 -19.75 16.57 -8.30
N ARG A 63 -19.99 17.69 -7.65
CA ARG A 63 -21.27 18.09 -7.03
C ARG A 63 -21.81 17.02 -6.06
N GLY A 64 -20.91 16.24 -5.45
CA GLY A 64 -21.28 15.17 -4.53
C GLY A 64 -21.79 13.88 -5.19
N LEU A 65 -21.68 13.74 -6.52
CA LEU A 65 -22.19 12.60 -7.28
C LEU A 65 -21.15 11.50 -7.53
N GLY A 66 -19.95 11.62 -6.96
CA GLY A 66 -18.86 10.69 -7.20
C GLY A 66 -18.03 11.00 -8.44
N ALA A 67 -16.94 10.23 -8.65
CA ALA A 67 -16.01 10.41 -9.78
C ALA A 67 -16.40 9.64 -11.06
N GLY A 68 -17.52 8.93 -11.07
CA GLY A 68 -18.03 8.21 -12.25
C GLY A 68 -17.08 7.14 -12.78
N ALA A 69 -16.35 6.43 -11.91
CA ALA A 69 -15.34 5.43 -12.25
C ALA A 69 -14.16 6.00 -13.10
N ASN A 70 -13.93 7.30 -13.07
CA ASN A 70 -12.83 7.97 -13.75
C ASN A 70 -11.75 8.41 -12.75
N PRO A 71 -10.53 7.81 -12.77
CA PRO A 71 -9.44 8.18 -11.88
C PRO A 71 -8.96 9.63 -12.06
N ASP A 72 -8.96 10.17 -13.28
CA ASP A 72 -8.56 11.56 -13.52
C ASP A 72 -9.49 12.54 -12.79
N MET A 73 -10.79 12.21 -12.72
CA MET A 73 -11.75 12.98 -11.94
C MET A 73 -11.48 12.87 -10.44
N GLY A 74 -11.11 11.69 -9.96
CA GLY A 74 -10.71 11.46 -8.56
C GLY A 74 -9.46 12.26 -8.18
N MET A 75 -8.45 12.26 -9.04
CA MET A 75 -7.23 13.04 -8.88
C MET A 75 -7.52 14.55 -8.87
N ALA A 76 -8.30 15.04 -9.84
CA ALA A 76 -8.69 16.44 -9.90
C ALA A 76 -9.48 16.88 -8.67
N ALA A 77 -10.39 16.01 -8.16
CA ALA A 77 -11.17 16.26 -6.96
C ALA A 77 -10.28 16.36 -5.69
N ALA A 78 -9.28 15.51 -5.56
CA ALA A 78 -8.33 15.58 -4.45
C ALA A 78 -7.45 16.84 -4.51
N ASN A 79 -7.03 17.24 -5.72
CA ASN A 79 -6.27 18.48 -5.92
C ASN A 79 -7.11 19.75 -5.66
N GLU A 80 -8.41 19.74 -5.97
CA GLU A 80 -9.32 20.83 -5.60
C GLU A 80 -9.37 21.03 -4.08
N SER A 81 -9.37 19.94 -3.32
CA SER A 81 -9.49 19.95 -1.86
C SER A 81 -8.15 19.78 -1.13
N ARG A 82 -7.02 20.08 -1.79
CA ARG A 82 -5.67 19.84 -1.27
C ARG A 82 -5.42 20.48 0.09
N ASP A 83 -5.85 21.72 0.29
CA ASP A 83 -5.67 22.46 1.53
C ASP A 83 -6.49 21.85 2.69
N GLU A 84 -7.72 21.39 2.41
CA GLU A 84 -8.59 20.73 3.38
C GLU A 84 -7.99 19.39 3.84
N VAL A 85 -7.49 18.60 2.88
CA VAL A 85 -6.79 17.34 3.16
C VAL A 85 -5.54 17.60 4.00
N LYS A 86 -4.75 18.59 3.64
CA LYS A 86 -3.53 18.98 4.37
C LYS A 86 -3.85 19.37 5.83
N GLU A 87 -4.87 20.19 6.07
CA GLU A 87 -5.25 20.57 7.42
C GLU A 87 -5.72 19.37 8.24
N ALA A 88 -6.48 18.43 7.62
CA ALA A 88 -6.91 17.21 8.27
C ALA A 88 -5.74 16.28 8.64
N LEU A 89 -4.65 16.28 7.86
CA LEU A 89 -3.47 15.45 8.09
C LEU A 89 -2.43 16.08 9.02
N LYS A 90 -2.59 17.35 9.36
CA LYS A 90 -1.63 18.12 10.15
C LYS A 90 -1.30 17.45 11.49
N GLY A 91 -0.02 17.42 11.81
CA GLY A 91 0.50 16.85 13.06
C GLY A 91 0.53 15.33 13.10
N ALA A 92 0.23 14.63 12.01
CA ALA A 92 0.40 13.18 11.93
C ALA A 92 1.88 12.78 11.85
N ASP A 93 2.27 11.79 12.64
CA ASP A 93 3.56 11.11 12.54
C ASP A 93 3.50 9.97 11.52
N MET A 94 2.32 9.35 11.38
CA MET A 94 2.05 8.26 10.45
C MET A 94 0.67 8.43 9.81
N VAL A 95 0.59 8.16 8.51
CA VAL A 95 -0.66 8.19 7.76
C VAL A 95 -0.83 6.88 6.99
N PHE A 96 -1.92 6.19 7.24
CA PHE A 96 -2.39 5.11 6.39
C PHE A 96 -3.34 5.67 5.33
N VAL A 97 -3.07 5.35 4.07
CA VAL A 97 -3.97 5.64 2.95
C VAL A 97 -4.59 4.32 2.50
N THR A 98 -5.88 4.12 2.76
CA THR A 98 -6.59 2.90 2.39
C THR A 98 -7.60 3.16 1.30
N ALA A 99 -7.59 2.33 0.26
CA ALA A 99 -8.47 2.46 -0.89
C ALA A 99 -8.75 1.11 -1.56
N GLY A 100 -9.91 1.01 -2.20
CA GLY A 100 -10.16 -0.01 -3.21
C GLY A 100 -9.77 0.53 -4.58
N GLU A 101 -8.75 -0.09 -5.19
CA GLU A 101 -8.25 0.33 -6.49
C GLU A 101 -9.13 -0.15 -7.65
N GLY A 102 -9.11 0.58 -8.76
CA GLY A 102 -9.90 0.30 -9.96
C GLY A 102 -11.18 1.10 -10.06
N GLY A 103 -11.52 1.90 -9.03
CA GLY A 103 -12.59 2.89 -9.07
C GLY A 103 -12.08 4.27 -9.52
N GLY A 104 -12.95 5.28 -9.50
CA GLY A 104 -12.55 6.66 -9.82
C GLY A 104 -11.89 7.37 -8.65
N THR A 105 -12.61 7.49 -7.53
CA THR A 105 -12.15 8.27 -6.37
C THR A 105 -10.96 7.62 -5.68
N GLY A 106 -11.05 6.33 -5.31
CA GLY A 106 -9.94 5.63 -4.63
C GLY A 106 -8.66 5.70 -5.45
N THR A 107 -8.72 5.25 -6.70
CA THR A 107 -7.58 5.15 -7.62
C THR A 107 -6.94 6.51 -7.93
N GLY A 108 -7.75 7.55 -8.12
CA GLY A 108 -7.22 8.87 -8.51
C GLY A 108 -6.83 9.75 -7.33
N ALA A 109 -7.56 9.69 -6.22
CA ALA A 109 -7.33 10.57 -5.08
C ALA A 109 -6.28 10.03 -4.09
N ALA A 110 -6.13 8.70 -3.96
CA ALA A 110 -5.18 8.13 -3.01
C ALA A 110 -3.73 8.58 -3.24
N PRO A 111 -3.19 8.62 -4.48
CA PRO A 111 -1.84 9.14 -4.72
C PRO A 111 -1.66 10.60 -4.31
N VAL A 112 -2.66 11.45 -4.55
CA VAL A 112 -2.61 12.87 -4.17
C VAL A 112 -2.61 13.03 -2.65
N ILE A 113 -3.46 12.29 -1.94
CA ILE A 113 -3.52 12.31 -0.48
C ILE A 113 -2.21 11.78 0.12
N ALA A 114 -1.65 10.73 -0.46
CA ALA A 114 -0.35 10.18 -0.06
C ALA A 114 0.79 11.18 -0.26
N ASP A 115 0.81 11.89 -1.39
CA ASP A 115 1.78 12.96 -1.65
C ASP A 115 1.69 14.06 -0.59
N ILE A 116 0.50 14.52 -0.24
CA ILE A 116 0.31 15.51 0.83
C ILE A 116 0.87 14.99 2.16
N ALA A 117 0.54 13.75 2.51
CA ALA A 117 1.00 13.14 3.77
C ALA A 117 2.54 13.00 3.82
N LYS A 118 3.15 12.49 2.75
CA LYS A 118 4.60 12.24 2.68
C LYS A 118 5.38 13.53 2.48
N SER A 119 5.02 14.32 1.47
CA SER A 119 5.85 15.45 1.00
C SER A 119 5.57 16.75 1.76
N GLU A 120 4.32 17.02 2.18
CA GLU A 120 3.96 18.28 2.82
C GLU A 120 3.87 18.19 4.35
N ILE A 121 3.37 17.06 4.88
CA ILE A 121 3.29 16.83 6.34
C ILE A 121 4.57 16.18 6.84
N GLY A 122 5.23 15.33 6.04
CA GLY A 122 6.44 14.59 6.43
C GLY A 122 6.13 13.36 7.30
N ALA A 123 4.90 12.88 7.27
CA ALA A 123 4.48 11.68 7.96
C ALA A 123 5.02 10.41 7.27
N LEU A 124 5.29 9.37 8.07
CA LEU A 124 5.48 8.02 7.50
C LEU A 124 4.19 7.60 6.81
N THR A 125 4.22 7.42 5.48
CA THR A 125 3.02 7.19 4.69
C THR A 125 2.96 5.75 4.18
N VAL A 126 1.92 5.03 4.58
CA VAL A 126 1.70 3.62 4.22
C VAL A 126 0.41 3.48 3.42
N GLY A 127 0.52 2.99 2.20
CA GLY A 127 -0.63 2.61 1.39
C GLY A 127 -1.06 1.18 1.71
N VAL A 128 -2.35 0.97 1.98
CA VAL A 128 -2.94 -0.36 2.16
C VAL A 128 -4.17 -0.45 1.27
N VAL A 129 -4.03 -1.10 0.12
CA VAL A 129 -5.03 -1.05 -0.94
C VAL A 129 -5.40 -2.43 -1.46
N THR A 130 -6.62 -2.56 -2.00
CA THR A 130 -7.07 -3.80 -2.62
C THR A 130 -7.04 -3.72 -4.14
N ARG A 131 -6.70 -4.83 -4.79
CA ARG A 131 -6.86 -5.03 -6.24
C ARG A 131 -8.20 -5.73 -6.49
N PRO A 132 -9.00 -5.28 -7.49
CA PRO A 132 -10.34 -5.80 -7.73
C PRO A 132 -10.35 -7.31 -8.07
N PHE A 133 -11.48 -7.97 -7.81
CA PHE A 133 -11.73 -9.32 -8.27
C PHE A 133 -11.77 -9.39 -9.82
N ALA A 134 -11.46 -10.56 -10.38
CA ALA A 134 -11.48 -10.75 -11.84
C ALA A 134 -12.88 -10.53 -12.44
N PHE A 135 -13.95 -10.87 -11.72
CA PHE A 135 -15.32 -10.64 -12.18
C PHE A 135 -15.73 -9.18 -12.28
N GLU A 136 -15.00 -8.26 -11.65
CA GLU A 136 -15.24 -6.80 -11.75
C GLU A 136 -14.82 -6.23 -13.12
N GLY A 137 -14.09 -7.00 -13.91
CA GLY A 137 -13.78 -6.73 -15.30
C GLY A 137 -12.39 -6.18 -15.56
N THR A 138 -11.92 -6.38 -16.79
CA THR A 138 -10.54 -6.06 -17.20
C THR A 138 -10.22 -4.55 -17.21
N GLN A 139 -11.22 -3.71 -17.46
CA GLN A 139 -11.02 -2.26 -17.42
C GLN A 139 -10.68 -1.82 -15.99
N ARG A 140 -11.44 -2.32 -15.00
CA ARG A 140 -11.24 -2.00 -13.60
C ARG A 140 -9.88 -2.51 -13.11
N ALA A 141 -9.47 -3.72 -13.54
CA ALA A 141 -8.15 -4.26 -13.24
C ALA A 141 -7.00 -3.41 -13.82
N ARG A 142 -7.15 -2.89 -15.05
CA ARG A 142 -6.15 -1.98 -15.66
C ARG A 142 -6.06 -0.65 -14.93
N GLN A 143 -7.20 -0.07 -14.55
CA GLN A 143 -7.22 1.17 -13.76
C GLN A 143 -6.57 0.95 -12.40
N ALA A 144 -6.85 -0.17 -11.73
CA ALA A 144 -6.20 -0.52 -10.47
C ALA A 144 -4.69 -0.64 -10.60
N GLN A 145 -4.20 -1.30 -11.66
CA GLN A 145 -2.76 -1.45 -11.89
C GLN A 145 -2.08 -0.10 -12.10
N ALA A 146 -2.69 0.81 -12.84
CA ALA A 146 -2.16 2.15 -13.06
C ALA A 146 -2.17 2.98 -11.76
N GLY A 147 -3.26 2.93 -10.98
CA GLY A 147 -3.36 3.65 -9.70
C GLY A 147 -2.38 3.13 -8.63
N ILE A 148 -2.20 1.82 -8.54
CA ILE A 148 -1.22 1.18 -7.66
C ILE A 148 0.20 1.64 -8.01
N GLN A 149 0.53 1.72 -9.31
CA GLN A 149 1.85 2.20 -9.75
C GLN A 149 2.07 3.66 -9.37
N GLU A 150 1.05 4.51 -9.57
CA GLU A 150 1.11 5.93 -9.18
C GLU A 150 1.21 6.09 -7.66
N LEU A 151 0.38 5.37 -6.90
CA LEU A 151 0.40 5.43 -5.43
C LEU A 151 1.76 5.02 -4.85
N ARG A 152 2.42 4.02 -5.47
CA ARG A 152 3.73 3.53 -5.04
C ARG A 152 4.80 4.62 -5.03
N GLU A 153 4.73 5.60 -5.93
CA GLU A 153 5.69 6.69 -6.00
C GLU A 153 5.49 7.71 -4.86
N HIS A 154 4.30 7.74 -4.27
CA HIS A 154 3.88 8.70 -3.26
C HIS A 154 3.80 8.16 -1.82
N VAL A 155 4.06 6.88 -1.60
CA VAL A 155 4.11 6.27 -0.25
C VAL A 155 5.52 5.85 0.14
N ASP A 156 5.75 5.56 1.41
CA ASP A 156 6.98 4.92 1.89
C ASP A 156 6.90 3.40 1.74
N THR A 157 5.74 2.86 2.06
CA THR A 157 5.44 1.43 1.95
C THR A 157 4.07 1.23 1.33
N LEU A 158 3.96 0.31 0.39
CA LEU A 158 2.70 -0.05 -0.26
C LEU A 158 2.38 -1.53 -0.05
N ILE A 159 1.28 -1.79 0.63
CA ILE A 159 0.70 -3.13 0.81
C ILE A 159 -0.46 -3.26 -0.17
N VAL A 160 -0.35 -4.20 -1.11
CA VAL A 160 -1.40 -4.49 -2.09
C VAL A 160 -2.02 -5.84 -1.78
N ILE A 161 -3.34 -5.86 -1.61
CA ILE A 161 -4.12 -7.05 -1.30
C ILE A 161 -4.90 -7.45 -2.56
N PRO A 162 -4.53 -8.57 -3.23
CA PRO A 162 -5.27 -9.03 -4.39
C PRO A 162 -6.55 -9.74 -3.93
N ASN A 163 -7.73 -9.13 -4.18
CA ASN A 163 -9.02 -9.73 -3.80
C ASN A 163 -9.20 -11.14 -4.37
N GLU A 164 -8.65 -11.44 -5.54
CA GLU A 164 -8.70 -12.78 -6.15
C GLU A 164 -8.11 -13.86 -5.24
N LYS A 165 -7.12 -13.52 -4.43
CA LYS A 165 -6.50 -14.46 -3.47
C LYS A 165 -7.41 -14.78 -2.28
N LEU A 166 -8.36 -13.89 -1.98
CA LEU A 166 -9.37 -14.15 -0.94
C LEU A 166 -10.27 -15.32 -1.30
N LEU A 167 -10.50 -15.58 -2.61
CA LEU A 167 -11.29 -16.72 -3.06
C LEU A 167 -10.69 -18.08 -2.65
N ALA A 168 -9.40 -18.12 -2.34
CA ALA A 168 -8.73 -19.32 -1.81
C ALA A 168 -8.95 -19.53 -0.31
N ILE A 169 -9.37 -18.49 0.40
CA ILE A 169 -9.53 -18.50 1.88
C ILE A 169 -11.00 -18.64 2.25
N VAL A 170 -11.90 -18.02 1.46
CA VAL A 170 -13.34 -18.03 1.75
C VAL A 170 -14.01 -19.35 1.31
N GLU A 171 -15.12 -19.67 1.94
CA GLU A 171 -15.91 -20.84 1.58
C GLU A 171 -16.59 -20.66 0.21
N ARG A 172 -16.84 -21.77 -0.52
CA ARG A 172 -17.54 -21.75 -1.82
C ARG A 172 -18.97 -21.19 -1.78
N ARG A 173 -19.54 -21.09 -0.60
CA ARG A 173 -20.90 -20.54 -0.38
C ARG A 173 -20.90 -19.06 -0.03
N THR A 174 -19.75 -18.43 0.08
CA THR A 174 -19.60 -17.03 0.43
C THR A 174 -20.33 -16.15 -0.59
N THR A 175 -21.16 -15.24 -0.10
CA THR A 175 -21.87 -14.30 -0.97
C THR A 175 -20.92 -13.23 -1.49
N ILE A 176 -21.30 -12.55 -2.59
CA ILE A 176 -20.52 -11.43 -3.12
C ILE A 176 -20.32 -10.34 -2.05
N LEU A 177 -21.36 -10.05 -1.28
CA LEU A 177 -21.31 -9.07 -0.20
C LEU A 177 -20.31 -9.47 0.88
N ASP A 178 -20.29 -10.76 1.25
CA ASP A 178 -19.35 -11.26 2.25
C ASP A 178 -17.92 -11.31 1.73
N ALA A 179 -17.71 -11.56 0.42
CA ALA A 179 -16.39 -11.46 -0.21
C ALA A 179 -15.81 -10.03 -0.15
N PHE A 180 -16.64 -9.01 -0.38
CA PHE A 180 -16.21 -7.62 -0.20
C PHE A 180 -15.96 -7.28 1.28
N ARG A 181 -16.79 -7.80 2.19
CA ARG A 181 -16.54 -7.65 3.63
C ARG A 181 -15.22 -8.26 4.05
N GLU A 182 -14.86 -9.40 3.46
CA GLU A 182 -13.55 -10.03 3.74
C GLU A 182 -12.40 -9.18 3.20
N ALA A 183 -12.54 -8.57 2.01
CA ALA A 183 -11.55 -7.62 1.50
C ALA A 183 -11.37 -6.41 2.45
N ASP A 184 -12.48 -5.83 2.93
CA ASP A 184 -12.44 -4.75 3.92
C ASP A 184 -11.80 -5.22 5.25
N ASN A 185 -12.06 -6.48 5.67
CA ASN A 185 -11.48 -7.06 6.87
C ASN A 185 -9.97 -7.25 6.75
N VAL A 186 -9.46 -7.66 5.60
CA VAL A 186 -8.01 -7.77 5.37
C VAL A 186 -7.33 -6.40 5.37
N LEU A 187 -7.96 -5.35 4.78
CA LEU A 187 -7.48 -3.97 4.90
C LEU A 187 -7.39 -3.54 6.38
N ARG A 188 -8.42 -3.84 7.16
CA ARG A 188 -8.45 -3.58 8.61
C ARG A 188 -7.30 -4.30 9.32
N GLN A 189 -7.11 -5.59 9.06
CA GLN A 189 -6.05 -6.39 9.68
C GLN A 189 -4.66 -5.85 9.32
N GLY A 190 -4.47 -5.36 8.09
CA GLY A 190 -3.22 -4.73 7.65
C GLY A 190 -2.90 -3.46 8.45
N VAL A 191 -3.87 -2.57 8.62
CA VAL A 191 -3.72 -1.37 9.43
C VAL A 191 -3.55 -1.73 10.90
N GLN A 192 -4.39 -2.64 11.43
CA GLN A 192 -4.35 -3.06 12.82
C GLN A 192 -3.03 -3.71 13.20
N GLY A 193 -2.49 -4.61 12.36
CA GLY A 193 -1.23 -5.31 12.65
C GLY A 193 -0.04 -4.38 12.85
N ILE A 194 -0.06 -3.20 12.26
CA ILE A 194 0.98 -2.17 12.44
C ILE A 194 0.63 -1.25 13.62
N THR A 195 -0.63 -0.81 13.70
CA THR A 195 -1.05 0.14 14.74
C THR A 195 -0.99 -0.45 16.14
N ASP A 196 -1.38 -1.71 16.31
CA ASP A 196 -1.36 -2.40 17.61
C ASP A 196 0.05 -2.43 18.21
N LEU A 197 1.07 -2.62 17.37
CA LEU A 197 2.48 -2.62 17.81
C LEU A 197 2.94 -1.27 18.38
N ILE A 198 2.32 -0.17 17.93
CA ILE A 198 2.70 1.21 18.31
C ILE A 198 1.82 1.70 19.47
N THR A 199 0.53 1.36 19.45
CA THR A 199 -0.48 1.98 20.31
C THR A 199 -0.85 1.17 21.54
N ILE A 200 -0.70 -0.16 21.46
CA ILE A 200 -1.08 -1.06 22.56
C ILE A 200 0.17 -1.42 23.34
N PRO A 201 0.22 -1.13 24.67
CA PRO A 201 1.30 -1.62 25.51
C PRO A 201 1.27 -3.16 25.55
N GLY A 202 2.24 -3.79 24.92
CA GLY A 202 2.39 -5.24 24.86
C GLY A 202 3.42 -5.77 25.86
N LEU A 203 3.63 -7.09 25.85
CA LEU A 203 4.71 -7.73 26.60
C LEU A 203 6.08 -7.34 26.04
N ILE A 204 6.15 -7.15 24.73
CA ILE A 204 7.33 -6.65 24.02
C ILE A 204 6.84 -5.47 23.16
N ASN A 205 7.22 -4.28 23.60
CA ASN A 205 6.84 -3.04 22.94
C ASN A 205 7.85 -2.68 21.87
N LEU A 206 7.30 -2.27 20.72
CA LEU A 206 8.06 -1.56 19.69
C LEU A 206 7.83 -0.06 19.82
N ASP A 207 8.87 0.72 19.63
CA ASP A 207 8.70 2.14 19.48
C ASP A 207 8.37 2.51 18.02
N PHE A 208 7.82 3.69 17.82
CA PHE A 208 7.49 4.19 16.48
C PHE A 208 8.75 4.31 15.58
N ALA A 209 9.93 4.57 16.18
CA ALA A 209 11.16 4.71 15.42
C ALA A 209 11.60 3.39 14.78
N ASP A 210 11.37 2.26 15.45
CA ASP A 210 11.65 0.93 14.91
C ASP A 210 10.77 0.62 13.70
N VAL A 211 9.45 0.84 13.83
CA VAL A 211 8.50 0.68 12.72
C VAL A 211 8.87 1.59 11.56
N ARG A 212 9.19 2.86 11.85
CA ARG A 212 9.61 3.82 10.83
C ARG A 212 10.88 3.37 10.08
N THR A 213 11.83 2.75 10.78
CA THR A 213 13.09 2.29 10.16
C THR A 213 12.86 1.19 9.14
N ILE A 214 11.92 0.26 9.39
CA ILE A 214 11.60 -0.81 8.44
C ILE A 214 10.72 -0.34 7.29
N MET A 215 9.80 0.60 7.56
CA MET A 215 8.76 0.96 6.58
C MET A 215 9.11 2.19 5.74
N ARG A 216 10.10 2.99 6.14
CA ARG A 216 10.48 4.19 5.39
C ARG A 216 11.16 3.83 4.09
N ASP A 217 10.63 4.35 2.96
CA ASP A 217 11.14 4.12 1.60
C ASP A 217 11.35 2.63 1.28
N ALA A 218 10.51 1.76 1.87
CA ALA A 218 10.62 0.31 1.74
C ALA A 218 10.00 -0.24 0.45
N GLY A 219 9.21 0.58 -0.26
CA GLY A 219 8.57 0.19 -1.52
C GLY A 219 7.40 -0.77 -1.29
N THR A 220 7.33 -1.85 -2.06
CA THR A 220 6.27 -2.85 -1.91
C THR A 220 6.49 -3.70 -0.67
N ALA A 221 5.43 -3.91 0.09
CA ALA A 221 5.40 -4.84 1.21
C ALA A 221 4.36 -5.94 0.97
N LEU A 222 4.69 -7.14 1.43
CA LEU A 222 3.79 -8.29 1.44
C LEU A 222 3.29 -8.51 2.86
N MET A 223 2.02 -8.90 2.98
CA MET A 223 1.40 -9.16 4.28
C MET A 223 0.81 -10.56 4.31
N GLY A 224 1.17 -11.32 5.35
CA GLY A 224 0.58 -12.61 5.66
C GLY A 224 -0.02 -12.61 7.05
N ILE A 225 -1.15 -13.28 7.20
CA ILE A 225 -1.86 -13.40 8.47
C ILE A 225 -2.20 -14.86 8.68
N GLY A 226 -1.93 -15.36 9.88
CA GLY A 226 -2.31 -16.70 10.32
C GLY A 226 -2.95 -16.65 11.68
N THR A 227 -3.99 -17.45 11.88
CA THR A 227 -4.66 -17.64 13.19
C THR A 227 -4.79 -19.12 13.45
N ALA A 228 -4.44 -19.55 14.64
CA ALA A 228 -4.57 -20.94 15.07
C ALA A 228 -4.87 -21.05 16.57
N GLY A 229 -5.47 -22.17 16.97
CA GLY A 229 -5.76 -22.52 18.36
C GLY A 229 -5.15 -23.87 18.73
N GLY A 230 -5.16 -24.23 20.02
CA GLY A 230 -4.67 -25.52 20.53
C GLY A 230 -3.21 -25.48 20.96
N GLU A 231 -2.59 -26.68 21.15
CA GLU A 231 -1.27 -26.82 21.82
C GLU A 231 -0.12 -26.15 21.05
N ASN A 232 -0.14 -26.12 19.69
CA ASN A 232 0.92 -25.55 18.87
C ASN A 232 0.45 -24.28 18.13
N ARG A 233 -0.50 -23.56 18.70
CA ARG A 233 -1.21 -22.45 18.07
C ARG A 233 -0.30 -21.37 17.47
N ALA A 234 0.75 -20.98 18.19
CA ALA A 234 1.66 -19.93 17.71
C ALA A 234 2.51 -20.39 16.52
N ALA A 235 3.03 -21.62 16.57
CA ALA A 235 3.78 -22.21 15.47
C ALA A 235 2.91 -22.42 14.21
N GLU A 236 1.68 -22.90 14.40
CA GLU A 236 0.75 -23.09 13.29
C GLU A 236 0.31 -21.75 12.71
N ALA A 237 -0.01 -20.77 13.54
CA ALA A 237 -0.33 -19.42 13.07
C ALA A 237 0.81 -18.79 12.27
N ALA A 238 2.08 -18.95 12.74
CA ALA A 238 3.25 -18.47 12.00
C ALA A 238 3.40 -19.15 10.63
N LYS A 239 3.22 -20.48 10.56
CA LYS A 239 3.26 -21.22 9.29
C LYS A 239 2.17 -20.78 8.34
N ILE A 240 0.95 -20.58 8.82
CA ILE A 240 -0.17 -20.06 8.03
C ILE A 240 0.15 -18.66 7.53
N ALA A 241 0.72 -17.79 8.37
CA ALA A 241 1.09 -16.43 8.00
C ALA A 241 2.11 -16.39 6.86
N ILE A 242 3.22 -17.15 6.94
CA ILE A 242 4.26 -17.17 5.92
C ILE A 242 3.86 -17.91 4.62
N SER A 243 2.85 -18.78 4.70
CA SER A 243 2.28 -19.49 3.54
C SER A 243 0.95 -18.92 3.09
N SER A 244 0.57 -17.75 3.59
CA SER A 244 -0.71 -17.10 3.29
C SER A 244 -0.86 -16.87 1.78
N PRO A 245 -2.02 -17.20 1.17
CA PRO A 245 -2.30 -16.88 -0.22
C PRO A 245 -2.25 -15.38 -0.54
N LEU A 246 -2.37 -14.51 0.49
CA LEU A 246 -2.27 -13.06 0.35
C LEU A 246 -0.85 -12.59 0.02
N LEU A 247 0.17 -13.39 0.33
CA LEU A 247 1.53 -13.19 -0.13
C LEU A 247 1.56 -13.55 -1.62
N GLU A 248 1.77 -12.60 -2.50
CA GLU A 248 1.92 -12.85 -3.96
C GLU A 248 3.25 -13.54 -4.27
N GLU A 249 4.25 -13.32 -3.42
CA GLU A 249 5.60 -13.87 -3.52
C GLU A 249 6.01 -14.49 -2.17
N SER A 250 7.10 -15.25 -2.17
CA SER A 250 7.69 -15.78 -0.93
C SER A 250 8.24 -14.65 -0.06
N VAL A 251 8.20 -14.83 1.25
CA VAL A 251 8.88 -13.95 2.22
C VAL A 251 10.41 -13.99 2.04
N GLU A 252 10.92 -14.99 1.31
CA GLU A 252 12.33 -15.11 0.95
C GLU A 252 12.81 -13.88 0.18
N GLY A 253 13.90 -13.29 0.63
CA GLY A 253 14.46 -12.07 0.04
C GLY A 253 13.94 -10.76 0.65
N ALA A 254 13.03 -10.79 1.61
CA ALA A 254 12.67 -9.62 2.38
C ALA A 254 13.83 -9.19 3.28
N MET A 255 14.19 -7.91 3.22
CA MET A 255 15.25 -7.32 4.05
C MET A 255 14.74 -6.73 5.36
N GLY A 256 13.45 -6.45 5.45
CA GLY A 256 12.77 -5.98 6.65
C GLY A 256 11.53 -6.81 6.94
N ILE A 257 11.36 -7.25 8.16
CA ILE A 257 10.19 -8.00 8.61
C ILE A 257 9.65 -7.39 9.88
N LEU A 258 8.37 -7.07 9.85
CA LEU A 258 7.59 -6.70 11.03
C LEU A 258 6.71 -7.88 11.39
N LEU A 259 6.92 -8.43 12.59
CA LEU A 259 6.21 -9.60 13.11
C LEU A 259 5.37 -9.17 14.32
N ASN A 260 4.06 -9.29 14.20
CA ASN A 260 3.13 -9.09 15.31
C ASN A 260 2.51 -10.40 15.74
N ILE A 261 2.68 -10.74 17.02
CA ILE A 261 2.09 -11.92 17.64
C ILE A 261 1.05 -11.46 18.64
N THR A 262 -0.21 -11.76 18.40
CA THR A 262 -1.32 -11.37 19.27
C THR A 262 -1.99 -12.61 19.84
N GLY A 263 -2.21 -12.64 21.14
CA GLY A 263 -2.88 -13.75 21.83
C GLY A 263 -3.52 -13.29 23.14
N GLY A 264 -4.25 -14.19 23.79
CA GLY A 264 -4.81 -13.94 25.12
C GLY A 264 -3.74 -13.89 26.23
N HIS A 265 -4.15 -13.67 27.46
CA HIS A 265 -3.26 -13.59 28.63
C HIS A 265 -2.39 -14.82 28.87
N GLU A 266 -2.74 -15.97 28.30
CA GLU A 266 -1.99 -17.22 28.41
C GLU A 266 -0.89 -17.39 27.36
N LEU A 267 -0.63 -16.35 26.54
CA LEU A 267 0.44 -16.39 25.53
C LEU A 267 1.80 -16.57 26.21
N GLY A 268 2.43 -17.75 25.96
CA GLY A 268 3.68 -18.13 26.60
C GLY A 268 4.92 -17.63 25.86
N LEU A 269 6.01 -17.40 26.58
CA LEU A 269 7.30 -17.01 26.00
C LEU A 269 7.81 -18.01 24.96
N PHE A 270 7.63 -19.31 25.20
CA PHE A 270 8.07 -20.36 24.28
C PHE A 270 7.25 -20.32 22.98
N GLU A 271 5.95 -20.05 23.06
CA GLU A 271 5.09 -19.89 21.88
C GLU A 271 5.54 -18.72 21.00
N VAL A 272 5.86 -17.58 21.63
CA VAL A 272 6.38 -16.40 20.94
C VAL A 272 7.73 -16.70 20.27
N ASN A 273 8.65 -17.39 20.97
CA ASN A 273 9.94 -17.76 20.42
C ASN A 273 9.81 -18.72 19.22
N GLU A 274 8.96 -19.74 19.33
CA GLU A 274 8.75 -20.71 18.26
C GLU A 274 8.16 -20.06 17.01
N ALA A 275 7.17 -19.17 17.17
CA ALA A 275 6.63 -18.40 16.06
C ALA A 275 7.69 -17.50 15.39
N ALA A 276 8.52 -16.83 16.19
CA ALA A 276 9.61 -15.99 15.68
C ALA A 276 10.68 -16.81 14.94
N GLU A 277 11.08 -17.98 15.43
CA GLU A 277 12.04 -18.87 14.78
C GLU A 277 11.52 -19.36 13.42
N ILE A 278 10.22 -19.68 13.31
CA ILE A 278 9.59 -20.10 12.06
C ILE A 278 9.67 -18.99 11.02
N VAL A 279 9.31 -17.75 11.39
CA VAL A 279 9.37 -16.60 10.49
C VAL A 279 10.82 -16.27 10.10
N GLN A 280 11.74 -16.30 11.07
CA GLN A 280 13.16 -16.07 10.84
C GLN A 280 13.78 -17.10 9.90
N SER A 281 13.39 -18.36 10.00
CA SER A 281 13.87 -19.42 9.11
C SER A 281 13.40 -19.28 7.66
N ALA A 282 12.29 -18.56 7.43
CA ALA A 282 11.74 -18.29 6.13
C ALA A 282 12.26 -16.98 5.50
N ALA A 283 12.94 -16.15 6.27
CA ALA A 283 13.47 -14.85 5.86
C ALA A 283 14.93 -14.94 5.35
N ASP A 284 15.42 -13.87 4.71
CA ASP A 284 16.85 -13.76 4.39
C ASP A 284 17.69 -13.71 5.69
N ALA A 285 18.88 -14.31 5.64
CA ALA A 285 19.78 -14.35 6.80
C ALA A 285 20.24 -12.96 7.29
N ASN A 286 20.18 -11.95 6.43
CA ASN A 286 20.53 -10.56 6.72
C ASN A 286 19.30 -9.68 7.01
N SER A 287 18.10 -10.26 7.06
CA SER A 287 16.89 -9.51 7.29
C SER A 287 16.86 -8.89 8.70
N ASN A 288 16.38 -7.64 8.76
CA ASN A 288 16.09 -7.00 10.05
C ASN A 288 14.67 -7.38 10.48
N ILE A 289 14.57 -8.22 11.51
CA ILE A 289 13.30 -8.68 12.04
C ILE A 289 12.99 -7.91 13.31
N ILE A 290 11.89 -7.17 13.28
CA ILE A 290 11.32 -6.49 14.42
C ILE A 290 10.05 -7.24 14.83
N PHE A 291 9.95 -7.63 16.08
CA PHE A 291 8.80 -8.36 16.57
C PHE A 291 8.19 -7.70 17.81
N GLY A 292 6.87 -7.77 17.92
CA GLY A 292 6.11 -7.37 19.09
C GLY A 292 5.12 -8.45 19.50
N ALA A 293 4.78 -8.44 20.77
CA ALA A 293 3.80 -9.35 21.34
C ALA A 293 2.72 -8.54 22.07
N VAL A 294 1.49 -8.67 21.60
CA VAL A 294 0.32 -7.91 22.08
C VAL A 294 -0.67 -8.87 22.75
N ILE A 295 -1.23 -8.44 23.87
CA ILE A 295 -2.30 -9.19 24.53
C ILE A 295 -3.65 -8.64 24.12
N ASP A 296 -4.49 -9.52 23.58
CA ASP A 296 -5.88 -9.24 23.19
C ASP A 296 -6.78 -10.37 23.67
N ASP A 297 -7.50 -10.09 24.73
CA ASP A 297 -8.41 -11.07 25.36
C ASP A 297 -9.57 -11.51 24.47
N SER A 298 -9.86 -10.75 23.42
CA SER A 298 -10.91 -11.12 22.47
C SER A 298 -10.60 -12.37 21.66
N LEU A 299 -9.31 -12.73 21.56
CA LEU A 299 -8.85 -13.93 20.85
C LEU A 299 -9.03 -15.23 21.67
N GLY A 300 -9.23 -15.12 23.00
CA GLY A 300 -9.37 -16.29 23.87
C GLY A 300 -8.17 -17.24 23.74
N ASP A 301 -8.45 -18.44 23.24
CA ASP A 301 -7.44 -19.52 23.08
C ASP A 301 -6.66 -19.42 21.77
N GLU A 302 -7.00 -18.49 20.87
CA GLU A 302 -6.35 -18.36 19.58
C GLU A 302 -5.11 -17.45 19.66
N VAL A 303 -4.13 -17.73 18.80
CA VAL A 303 -3.00 -16.84 18.52
C VAL A 303 -3.08 -16.39 17.09
N ARG A 304 -2.91 -15.09 16.87
CA ARG A 304 -2.80 -14.47 15.55
C ARG A 304 -1.38 -14.01 15.32
N VAL A 305 -0.83 -14.39 14.18
CA VAL A 305 0.49 -13.94 13.72
C VAL A 305 0.29 -13.13 12.44
N THR A 306 0.77 -11.89 12.47
CA THR A 306 0.80 -11.02 11.29
C THR A 306 2.25 -10.77 10.92
N VAL A 307 2.59 -11.05 9.67
CA VAL A 307 3.93 -10.86 9.10
C VAL A 307 3.82 -9.81 8.01
N ILE A 308 4.61 -8.74 8.09
CA ILE A 308 4.76 -7.75 7.04
C ILE A 308 6.21 -7.77 6.59
N ALA A 309 6.42 -8.20 5.35
CA ALA A 309 7.73 -8.34 4.73
C ALA A 309 7.97 -7.19 3.75
N THR A 310 9.13 -6.52 3.87
CA THR A 310 9.47 -5.31 3.11
C THR A 310 10.87 -5.39 2.52
N GLY A 311 11.21 -4.48 1.63
CA GLY A 311 12.58 -4.28 1.15
C GLY A 311 13.05 -5.36 0.18
N PHE A 312 12.18 -5.86 -0.68
CA PHE A 312 12.53 -6.81 -1.73
C PHE A 312 13.49 -6.17 -2.75
N GLU A 313 14.56 -6.87 -3.14
CA GLU A 313 15.61 -6.30 -4.01
C GLU A 313 15.10 -5.82 -5.38
N HIS A 314 14.01 -6.38 -5.87
CA HIS A 314 13.40 -6.01 -7.16
C HIS A 314 12.85 -4.57 -7.18
N ASP A 315 12.59 -3.98 -6.03
CA ASP A 315 12.08 -2.61 -5.90
C ASP A 315 13.17 -1.54 -5.81
N ARG A 316 14.42 -1.93 -5.63
CA ARG A 316 15.52 -0.99 -5.69
C ARG A 316 15.85 -0.66 -7.13
N VAL A 317 15.10 0.25 -7.75
CA VAL A 317 15.55 0.98 -8.93
C VAL A 317 16.87 1.66 -8.52
N ARG A 318 17.99 1.10 -8.95
CA ARG A 318 19.29 1.74 -8.78
C ARG A 318 19.17 3.14 -9.34
N PRO A 319 19.40 4.22 -8.57
CA PRO A 319 19.47 5.54 -9.15
C PRO A 319 20.49 5.43 -10.28
N SER A 320 20.04 5.71 -11.50
CA SER A 320 20.88 5.72 -12.69
C SER A 320 22.08 6.59 -12.36
N ALA A 321 23.23 5.94 -12.11
CA ALA A 321 24.48 6.65 -11.92
C ALA A 321 24.68 7.47 -13.19
N THR A 322 24.47 8.78 -13.08
CA THR A 322 24.78 9.75 -14.10
C THR A 322 26.23 9.51 -14.47
N ARG A 323 26.47 8.81 -15.60
CA ARG A 323 27.80 8.65 -16.13
C ARG A 323 28.40 10.04 -16.24
N PRO A 324 29.56 10.31 -15.63
CA PRO A 324 30.24 11.57 -15.87
C PRO A 324 30.49 11.63 -17.39
N GLN A 325 29.86 12.61 -18.02
CA GLN A 325 30.21 12.93 -19.41
C GLN A 325 31.70 13.30 -19.39
N ALA A 326 32.51 12.41 -19.94
CA ALA A 326 33.91 12.69 -20.19
C ALA A 326 33.95 13.95 -21.07
N ARG A 327 34.45 15.02 -20.48
CA ARG A 327 34.75 16.30 -21.11
C ARG A 327 35.85 16.00 -22.13
N THR A 328 35.47 15.72 -23.38
CA THR A 328 36.42 15.66 -24.51
C THR A 328 36.95 17.05 -24.72
N GLU A 329 38.17 17.29 -24.25
CA GLU A 329 39.01 18.41 -24.68
C GLU A 329 39.17 18.30 -26.20
N ARG A 330 38.61 19.29 -26.90
CA ARG A 330 38.93 19.53 -28.32
C ARG A 330 40.39 19.93 -28.38
N ARG A 331 41.24 19.04 -28.84
CA ARG A 331 42.52 19.40 -29.47
C ARG A 331 42.24 19.75 -30.93
N ASP A 332 42.37 21.03 -31.21
CA ASP A 332 42.48 21.54 -32.59
C ASP A 332 43.62 20.83 -33.28
N ARG A 333 43.29 20.09 -34.30
CA ARG A 333 44.23 19.66 -35.36
C ARG A 333 43.61 20.07 -36.69
N GLU A 334 44.12 21.16 -37.24
CA GLU A 334 44.02 21.44 -38.67
C GLU A 334 44.50 20.23 -39.48
N VAL A 335 43.62 19.71 -40.33
CA VAL A 335 44.02 18.85 -41.44
C VAL A 335 43.27 19.31 -42.69
N ALA A 336 44.05 19.53 -43.72
CA ALA A 336 43.74 20.06 -45.01
C ALA A 336 42.55 19.40 -45.71
N MET A 337 41.84 20.23 -46.49
CA MET A 337 40.86 19.85 -47.50
C MET A 337 41.48 18.92 -48.54
N ASP A 338 40.82 17.79 -48.80
CA ASP A 338 40.90 17.09 -50.07
C ASP A 338 39.49 16.97 -50.64
N ASP A 339 39.35 17.57 -51.79
CA ASP A 339 38.15 17.77 -52.60
C ASP A 339 37.94 16.52 -53.43
N ARG A 340 36.96 15.65 -53.09
CA ARG A 340 36.45 14.63 -54.05
C ARG A 340 35.05 14.13 -53.68
N GLN A 341 34.14 14.47 -54.61
CA GLN A 341 32.95 13.75 -55.01
C GLN A 341 31.71 13.80 -54.09
N ARG A 342 30.88 14.78 -54.37
CA ARG A 342 29.42 14.71 -54.17
C ARG A 342 28.86 13.72 -55.20
N SER A 343 28.35 12.58 -54.74
CA SER A 343 27.38 11.80 -55.49
C SER A 343 26.00 12.15 -55.03
N THR A 344 25.26 12.85 -55.86
CA THR A 344 23.82 13.06 -55.76
C THR A 344 23.12 11.72 -56.01
N LEU A 345 22.38 11.23 -55.03
CA LEU A 345 21.40 10.18 -55.23
C LEU A 345 20.16 10.81 -55.86
N GLU A 346 19.98 10.58 -57.16
CA GLU A 346 18.71 10.79 -57.85
C GLU A 346 17.81 9.60 -57.50
N ILE A 347 16.70 9.89 -56.78
CA ILE A 347 15.62 8.94 -56.56
C ILE A 347 14.67 9.10 -57.74
N GLY A 348 14.59 8.07 -58.60
CA GLY A 348 13.62 8.01 -59.68
C GLY A 348 12.20 7.87 -59.21
N ASP A 349 11.29 8.58 -59.90
CA ASP A 349 9.84 8.72 -59.61
C ASP A 349 9.00 7.48 -60.02
N ASP A 350 9.55 6.27 -60.01
CA ASP A 350 8.76 5.10 -60.37
C ASP A 350 8.85 4.01 -59.27
N GLU A 351 7.63 3.59 -58.87
CA GLU A 351 7.32 2.44 -57.96
C GLU A 351 7.00 2.79 -56.49
N ILE A 352 5.91 3.55 -56.31
CA ILE A 352 5.09 3.36 -55.11
C ILE A 352 3.77 2.70 -55.55
N ASP A 353 3.72 1.38 -55.41
CA ASP A 353 2.50 0.60 -55.65
C ASP A 353 1.51 0.82 -54.49
N ILE A 354 0.49 1.62 -54.76
CA ILE A 354 -0.57 1.90 -53.80
C ILE A 354 -1.63 0.80 -53.93
N PRO A 355 -1.87 -0.01 -52.87
CA PRO A 355 -2.90 -1.03 -52.90
C PRO A 355 -4.29 -0.48 -53.21
N SER A 356 -5.07 -1.22 -54.02
CA SER A 356 -6.34 -0.82 -54.63
C SER A 356 -7.46 -0.42 -53.62
N PHE A 357 -7.33 -0.72 -52.32
CA PHE A 357 -8.31 -0.36 -51.30
C PHE A 357 -8.15 1.06 -50.73
N LEU A 358 -7.19 1.84 -51.21
CA LEU A 358 -6.98 3.24 -50.84
C LEU A 358 -7.31 4.22 -52.00
N LYS A 359 -7.98 3.73 -53.02
CA LYS A 359 -8.42 4.53 -54.18
C LYS A 359 -9.95 4.67 -54.22
N ASP A 360 -10.53 5.19 -53.13
CA ASP A 360 -11.92 5.78 -53.18
C ASP A 360 -12.03 6.86 -52.10
#